data_0b0c5241752855e15ef7de3e5405eea5
#
_entry.id   0b0c5241752855e15ef7de3e5405eea5
#
_cell.length_a   1.000
_cell.length_b   1.000
_cell.length_c   1.000
_cell.angle_alpha   90.00
_cell.angle_beta   90.00
_cell.angle_gamma   90.00
#
_symmetry.space_group_name_H-M   'P 1'
#
loop_
_entity.id
_entity.type
_entity.pdbx_description
1 polymer ?
#
loop_
_entity_poly.entity_id
_entity_poly.type
_entity_poly.pdbx_seq_one_letter_code
_entity_poly.pdbx_strand_id
1 'polypeptide(L)'
;MPLLKGNLHTHTTFSDGRRPIDEVIARYRELGYGFLAITDHDDRIHESYWFDIPAGDDQMLVLPGVEIDYLPLGQHVGKVTGDRETLYILNHPARYALTVEQTLRRIRAITRDGMPIHAVEITDTGVYQPEYDVEAIRLPKVATDDGHRDEDFGRAWVEVEAERNADAILRAIKAGDFVMRFARPRVGY
;
A
#
# COMPACT_ATOMS: atom_id res chain seq x y z
N MET A 1 -18.85 0.23 13.00
CA MET A 1 -18.33 0.67 11.67
C MET A 1 -18.24 -0.57 10.77
N PRO A 2 -18.36 -0.48 9.45
CA PRO A 2 -18.18 -1.64 8.59
C PRO A 2 -16.72 -2.12 8.64
N LEU A 3 -16.51 -3.44 8.53
CA LEU A 3 -15.19 -4.04 8.30
C LEU A 3 -14.89 -3.94 6.80
N LEU A 4 -13.83 -3.24 6.43
CA LEU A 4 -13.42 -3.00 5.05
C LEU A 4 -12.13 -3.77 4.76
N LYS A 5 -12.18 -4.67 3.77
CA LYS A 5 -11.00 -5.32 3.18
C LYS A 5 -10.36 -4.36 2.18
N GLY A 6 -9.05 -4.15 2.23
CA GLY A 6 -8.39 -3.23 1.31
C GLY A 6 -6.95 -3.53 0.98
N ASN A 7 -6.51 -2.99 -0.14
CA ASN A 7 -5.12 -3.02 -0.57
C ASN A 7 -4.58 -1.59 -0.76
N LEU A 8 -3.33 -1.37 -0.35
CA LEU A 8 -2.70 -0.05 -0.30
C LEU A 8 -1.57 0.10 -1.32
N HIS A 9 -1.31 -0.92 -2.15
CA HIS A 9 -0.20 -0.93 -3.10
C HIS A 9 -0.56 -1.75 -4.34
N THR A 10 -0.79 -1.06 -5.47
CA THR A 10 -1.24 -1.69 -6.73
C THR A 10 -0.82 -0.86 -7.93
N HIS A 11 -0.36 -1.52 -8.98
CA HIS A 11 0.08 -0.93 -10.25
C HIS A 11 -0.90 -1.23 -11.38
N THR A 12 -0.97 -0.30 -12.32
CA THR A 12 -1.77 -0.39 -13.54
C THR A 12 -0.90 -0.15 -14.78
N THR A 13 -1.52 -0.13 -15.97
CA THR A 13 -0.82 0.26 -17.20
C THR A 13 -0.42 1.74 -17.25
N PHE A 14 -0.71 2.54 -16.23
CA PHE A 14 -0.13 3.87 -16.09
C PHE A 14 1.37 3.82 -15.76
N SER A 15 1.84 2.71 -15.16
CA SER A 15 3.27 2.47 -14.95
C SER A 15 3.71 1.13 -15.53
N ASP A 16 3.83 0.09 -14.74
CA ASP A 16 4.35 -1.23 -15.15
C ASP A 16 3.43 -2.39 -14.79
N GLY A 17 2.24 -2.11 -14.29
CA GLY A 17 1.17 -3.09 -14.17
C GLY A 17 0.69 -3.56 -15.55
N ARG A 18 0.15 -4.77 -15.63
CA ARG A 18 -0.26 -5.39 -16.89
C ARG A 18 -1.71 -5.14 -17.28
N ARG A 19 -2.51 -4.56 -16.36
CA ARG A 19 -3.93 -4.34 -16.57
C ARG A 19 -4.26 -2.85 -16.57
N PRO A 20 -5.19 -2.40 -17.41
CA PRO A 20 -5.78 -1.08 -17.29
C PRO A 20 -6.47 -0.89 -15.93
N ILE A 21 -6.58 0.36 -15.48
CA ILE A 21 -7.11 0.70 -14.16
C ILE A 21 -8.52 0.14 -13.91
N ASP A 22 -9.39 0.16 -14.91
CA ASP A 22 -10.77 -0.36 -14.84
C ASP A 22 -10.80 -1.87 -14.61
N GLU A 23 -9.91 -2.63 -15.29
CA GLU A 23 -9.77 -4.07 -15.09
C GLU A 23 -9.21 -4.40 -13.70
N VAL A 24 -8.23 -3.63 -13.22
CA VAL A 24 -7.67 -3.78 -11.86
C VAL A 24 -8.76 -3.55 -10.82
N ILE A 25 -9.51 -2.46 -10.93
CA ILE A 25 -10.63 -2.13 -10.04
C ILE A 25 -11.69 -3.24 -10.07
N ALA A 26 -12.09 -3.68 -11.25
CA ALA A 26 -13.06 -4.77 -11.40
C ALA A 26 -12.58 -6.05 -10.70
N ARG A 27 -11.31 -6.40 -10.87
CA ARG A 27 -10.72 -7.59 -10.27
C ARG A 27 -10.70 -7.53 -8.74
N TYR A 28 -10.29 -6.41 -8.14
CA TYR A 28 -10.31 -6.26 -6.67
C TYR A 28 -11.75 -6.26 -6.12
N ARG A 29 -12.71 -5.70 -6.88
CA ARG A 29 -14.13 -5.77 -6.52
C ARG A 29 -14.65 -7.23 -6.49
N GLU A 30 -14.32 -8.03 -7.50
CA GLU A 30 -14.63 -9.48 -7.53
C GLU A 30 -14.03 -10.22 -6.33
N LEU A 31 -12.85 -9.83 -5.87
CA LEU A 31 -12.18 -10.38 -4.69
C LEU A 31 -12.75 -9.86 -3.35
N GLY A 32 -13.81 -9.04 -3.40
CA GLY A 32 -14.54 -8.55 -2.22
C GLY A 32 -13.82 -7.42 -1.48
N TYR A 33 -12.99 -6.62 -2.15
CA TYR A 33 -12.35 -5.48 -1.54
C TYR A 33 -13.33 -4.32 -1.38
N GLY A 34 -13.26 -3.63 -0.25
CA GLY A 34 -14.04 -2.42 0.06
C GLY A 34 -13.28 -1.12 -0.19
N PHE A 35 -11.95 -1.20 -0.34
CA PHE A 35 -11.12 -0.08 -0.82
C PHE A 35 -9.86 -0.57 -1.53
N LEU A 36 -9.35 0.27 -2.43
CA LEU A 36 -8.15 0.01 -3.22
C LEU A 36 -7.36 1.30 -3.42
N ALA A 37 -6.08 1.32 -3.10
CA ALA A 37 -5.18 2.40 -3.51
C ALA A 37 -4.54 2.07 -4.85
N ILE A 38 -4.59 3.00 -5.81
CA ILE A 38 -3.85 2.95 -7.06
C ILE A 38 -2.56 3.73 -6.84
N THR A 39 -1.42 3.07 -7.02
CA THR A 39 -0.11 3.59 -6.61
C THR A 39 0.96 3.34 -7.68
N ASP A 40 0.66 3.69 -8.92
CA ASP A 40 1.60 3.62 -10.03
C ASP A 40 2.88 4.43 -9.73
N HIS A 41 4.02 4.06 -10.33
CA HIS A 41 5.30 4.74 -10.17
C HIS A 41 5.23 6.19 -10.61
N ASP A 42 5.69 7.12 -9.76
CA ASP A 42 5.59 8.56 -9.98
C ASP A 42 6.45 9.06 -11.16
N ASP A 43 7.54 8.36 -11.49
CA ASP A 43 8.41 8.66 -12.61
C ASP A 43 7.84 8.23 -13.98
N ARG A 44 6.72 7.48 -14.02
CA ARG A 44 6.12 6.94 -15.24
C ARG A 44 4.73 7.48 -15.54
N ILE A 45 4.05 8.08 -14.56
CA ILE A 45 2.69 8.61 -14.74
C ILE A 45 2.70 9.93 -15.52
N HIS A 46 1.60 10.20 -16.24
CA HIS A 46 1.34 11.46 -16.91
C HIS A 46 0.54 12.43 -16.01
N GLU A 47 0.50 13.71 -16.37
CA GLU A 47 -0.26 14.72 -15.62
C GLU A 47 -1.75 14.40 -15.48
N SER A 48 -2.33 13.68 -16.45
CA SER A 48 -3.74 13.26 -16.42
C SER A 48 -4.02 12.17 -15.38
N TYR A 49 -3.02 11.44 -14.90
CA TYR A 49 -3.16 10.31 -13.99
C TYR A 49 -4.14 10.56 -12.83
N TRP A 50 -4.00 11.71 -12.18
CA TRP A 50 -4.83 12.08 -11.04
C TRP A 50 -6.32 12.27 -11.38
N PHE A 51 -6.62 12.62 -12.63
CA PHE A 51 -7.99 12.79 -13.15
C PHE A 51 -8.56 11.47 -13.66
N ASP A 52 -7.69 10.54 -14.04
CA ASP A 52 -8.07 9.24 -14.62
C ASP A 52 -8.35 8.19 -13.53
N ILE A 53 -7.94 8.44 -12.26
CA ILE A 53 -8.30 7.59 -11.13
C ILE A 53 -9.74 7.88 -10.71
N PRO A 54 -10.69 6.93 -10.84
CA PRO A 54 -12.06 7.13 -10.39
C PRO A 54 -12.14 7.12 -8.87
N ALA A 55 -13.11 7.83 -8.29
CA ALA A 55 -13.33 7.82 -6.83
C ALA A 55 -13.85 6.49 -6.27
N GLY A 56 -14.23 5.54 -7.14
CA GLY A 56 -14.91 4.32 -6.76
C GLY A 56 -16.42 4.52 -6.65
N ASP A 57 -17.09 3.64 -5.93
CA ASP A 57 -18.54 3.61 -5.75
C ASP A 57 -18.94 3.10 -4.37
N ASP A 58 -20.23 2.83 -4.17
CA ASP A 58 -20.78 2.32 -2.90
C ASP A 58 -20.24 0.92 -2.51
N GLN A 59 -19.68 0.18 -3.45
CA GLN A 59 -19.10 -1.15 -3.21
C GLN A 59 -17.63 -1.06 -2.84
N MET A 60 -16.85 -0.23 -3.54
CA MET A 60 -15.41 -0.12 -3.33
C MET A 60 -14.93 1.32 -3.54
N LEU A 61 -14.28 1.89 -2.53
CA LEU A 61 -13.56 3.17 -2.65
C LEU A 61 -12.25 2.96 -3.42
N VAL A 62 -11.92 3.88 -4.31
CA VAL A 62 -10.61 3.96 -4.96
C VAL A 62 -9.87 5.16 -4.40
N LEU A 63 -8.71 4.93 -3.82
CA LEU A 63 -7.88 5.94 -3.18
C LEU A 63 -6.75 6.33 -4.15
N PRO A 64 -6.62 7.62 -4.49
CA PRO A 64 -5.51 8.08 -5.31
C PRO A 64 -4.19 7.98 -4.54
N GLY A 65 -3.14 7.53 -5.21
CA GLY A 65 -1.82 7.39 -4.66
C GLY A 65 -0.74 7.32 -5.72
N VAL A 66 0.50 7.22 -5.28
CA VAL A 66 1.67 6.92 -6.11
C VAL A 66 2.68 6.13 -5.31
N GLU A 67 3.48 5.34 -5.99
CA GLU A 67 4.74 4.83 -5.48
C GLU A 67 5.87 5.77 -5.91
N ILE A 68 6.44 6.50 -4.94
CA ILE A 68 7.52 7.46 -5.15
C ILE A 68 8.85 6.72 -5.21
N ASP A 69 9.60 6.92 -6.29
CA ASP A 69 10.98 6.45 -6.38
C ASP A 69 11.91 7.44 -5.64
N TYR A 70 12.15 7.19 -4.36
CA TYR A 70 13.02 8.04 -3.54
C TYR A 70 14.49 7.80 -3.89
N LEU A 71 14.95 8.46 -4.95
CA LEU A 71 16.28 8.31 -5.57
C LEU A 71 17.47 8.38 -4.60
N PRO A 72 17.49 9.28 -3.56
CA PRO A 72 18.65 9.38 -2.66
C PRO A 72 19.02 8.08 -1.96
N LEU A 73 18.06 7.17 -1.78
CA LEU A 73 18.29 5.87 -1.15
C LEU A 73 17.91 4.69 -2.05
N GLY A 74 17.40 4.93 -3.26
CA GLY A 74 16.84 3.89 -4.12
C GLY A 74 15.75 3.11 -3.36
N GLN A 75 14.81 3.81 -2.75
CA GLN A 75 13.75 3.24 -1.91
C GLN A 75 12.39 3.69 -2.41
N HIS A 76 11.47 2.76 -2.60
CA HIS A 76 10.09 3.10 -2.92
C HIS A 76 9.32 3.50 -1.66
N VAL A 77 8.51 4.55 -1.81
CA VAL A 77 7.63 5.08 -0.77
C VAL A 77 6.22 5.21 -1.33
N GLY A 78 5.30 4.42 -0.80
CA GLY A 78 3.89 4.56 -1.11
C GLY A 78 3.33 5.86 -0.52
N LYS A 79 2.62 6.64 -1.32
CA LYS A 79 1.84 7.80 -0.89
C LYS A 79 0.40 7.59 -1.29
N VAL A 80 -0.50 7.48 -0.31
CA VAL A 80 -1.95 7.37 -0.53
C VAL A 80 -2.64 8.58 0.05
N THR A 81 -3.55 9.19 -0.70
CA THR A 81 -4.15 10.49 -0.36
C THR A 81 -5.67 10.35 -0.16
N GLY A 82 -6.18 10.91 0.92
CA GLY A 82 -7.58 11.22 1.15
C GLY A 82 -7.86 12.70 0.90
N ASP A 83 -8.98 13.21 1.44
CA ASP A 83 -9.35 14.63 1.33
C ASP A 83 -8.45 15.52 2.19
N ARG A 84 -8.09 15.05 3.40
CA ARG A 84 -7.29 15.76 4.40
C ARG A 84 -6.11 14.94 4.92
N GLU A 85 -6.18 13.62 4.77
CA GLU A 85 -5.17 12.69 5.25
C GLU A 85 -4.24 12.26 4.12
N THR A 86 -2.96 12.06 4.46
CA THR A 86 -1.99 11.42 3.57
C THR A 86 -1.25 10.35 4.34
N LEU A 87 -1.20 9.15 3.80
CA LEU A 87 -0.45 8.03 4.34
C LEU A 87 0.84 7.83 3.54
N TYR A 88 1.98 7.77 4.22
CA TYR A 88 3.25 7.36 3.63
C TYR A 88 3.67 6.00 4.17
N ILE A 89 4.00 5.09 3.27
CA ILE A 89 4.41 3.70 3.56
C ILE A 89 5.83 3.50 3.06
N LEU A 90 6.72 2.97 3.90
CA LEU A 90 8.00 2.45 3.40
C LEU A 90 7.71 1.12 2.71
N ASN A 91 7.77 1.09 1.37
CA ASN A 91 7.41 -0.10 0.60
C ASN A 91 8.52 -1.16 0.64
N HIS A 92 8.12 -2.41 0.72
CA HIS A 92 8.87 -3.67 0.56
C HIS A 92 10.37 -3.58 0.87
N PRO A 93 10.82 -3.28 2.11
CA PRO A 93 12.24 -3.25 2.47
C PRO A 93 12.97 -4.56 2.17
N ALA A 94 12.25 -5.68 2.09
CA ALA A 94 12.75 -6.99 1.69
C ALA A 94 13.37 -6.99 0.28
N ARG A 95 12.75 -6.31 -0.68
CA ARG A 95 13.24 -6.19 -2.06
C ARG A 95 14.65 -5.62 -2.15
N TYR A 96 15.02 -4.81 -1.18
CA TYR A 96 16.35 -4.20 -1.07
C TYR A 96 17.29 -4.97 -0.12
N ALA A 97 16.86 -6.13 0.38
CA ALA A 97 17.60 -6.95 1.34
C ALA A 97 18.11 -6.14 2.55
N LEU A 98 17.28 -5.21 3.05
CA LEU A 98 17.65 -4.34 4.17
C LEU A 98 17.62 -5.11 5.49
N THR A 99 18.58 -4.86 6.35
CA THR A 99 18.44 -5.23 7.77
C THR A 99 17.41 -4.32 8.45
N VAL A 100 16.89 -4.73 9.60
CA VAL A 100 15.99 -3.89 10.41
C VAL A 100 16.64 -2.54 10.74
N GLU A 101 17.92 -2.52 11.07
CA GLU A 101 18.65 -1.28 11.35
C GLU A 101 18.74 -0.36 10.14
N GLN A 102 18.99 -0.93 8.95
CA GLN A 102 19.01 -0.16 7.70
C GLN A 102 17.62 0.38 7.36
N THR A 103 16.56 -0.43 7.57
CA THR A 103 15.17 0.00 7.41
C THR A 103 14.85 1.19 8.32
N LEU A 104 15.21 1.12 9.60
CA LEU A 104 15.01 2.22 10.54
C LEU A 104 15.82 3.48 10.17
N ARG A 105 17.01 3.32 9.61
CA ARG A 105 17.81 4.45 9.10
C ARG A 105 17.12 5.11 7.89
N ARG A 106 16.58 4.33 6.95
CA ARG A 106 15.83 4.85 5.79
C ARG A 106 14.58 5.59 6.23
N ILE A 107 13.78 5.02 7.14
CA ILE A 107 12.60 5.68 7.71
C ILE A 107 12.97 7.07 8.26
N ARG A 108 14.01 7.16 9.08
CA ARG A 108 14.45 8.45 9.66
C ARG A 108 14.92 9.44 8.62
N ALA A 109 15.64 8.99 7.59
CA ALA A 109 16.14 9.86 6.53
C ALA A 109 14.99 10.41 5.70
N ILE A 110 14.10 9.57 5.21
CA ILE A 110 12.95 9.94 4.39
C ILE A 110 12.00 10.87 5.16
N THR A 111 11.75 10.56 6.46
CA THR A 111 10.92 11.43 7.32
C THR A 111 11.52 12.81 7.48
N ARG A 112 12.84 12.92 7.68
CA ARG A 112 13.53 14.20 7.80
C ARG A 112 13.47 15.01 6.51
N ASP A 113 13.43 14.36 5.36
CA ASP A 113 13.33 15.00 4.04
C ASP A 113 11.87 15.37 3.67
N GLY A 114 10.93 15.32 4.63
CA GLY A 114 9.57 15.84 4.49
C GLY A 114 8.50 14.81 4.13
N MET A 115 8.85 13.51 4.06
CA MET A 115 7.87 12.41 3.88
C MET A 115 7.75 11.59 5.17
N PRO A 116 6.84 11.96 6.09
CA PRO A 116 6.69 11.27 7.37
C PRO A 116 6.18 9.86 7.16
N ILE A 117 7.05 8.86 7.30
CA ILE A 117 6.66 7.44 7.16
C ILE A 117 5.74 7.05 8.32
N HIS A 118 4.54 6.56 7.99
CA HIS A 118 3.50 6.18 8.94
C HIS A 118 3.37 4.66 9.12
N ALA A 119 3.74 3.89 8.09
CA ALA A 119 3.68 2.43 8.12
C ALA A 119 4.85 1.81 7.35
N VAL A 120 5.09 0.52 7.57
CA VAL A 120 6.08 -0.27 6.82
C VAL A 120 5.38 -1.46 6.19
N GLU A 121 5.58 -1.65 4.90
CA GLU A 121 5.11 -2.83 4.19
C GLU A 121 5.99 -4.03 4.54
N ILE A 122 5.37 -5.09 5.05
CA ILE A 122 6.05 -6.32 5.43
C ILE A 122 5.75 -7.48 4.49
N THR A 123 5.36 -7.13 3.27
CA THR A 123 5.22 -8.05 2.13
C THR A 123 6.15 -7.63 0.99
N ASP A 124 6.47 -8.57 0.13
CA ASP A 124 7.06 -8.33 -1.19
C ASP A 124 6.23 -9.10 -2.20
N THR A 125 5.54 -8.40 -3.09
CA THR A 125 4.55 -8.96 -4.03
C THR A 125 3.54 -9.89 -3.32
N GLY A 126 3.01 -9.44 -2.19
CA GLY A 126 2.04 -10.18 -1.36
C GLY A 126 2.63 -11.33 -0.54
N VAL A 127 3.93 -11.58 -0.59
CA VAL A 127 4.61 -12.62 0.19
C VAL A 127 5.11 -12.05 1.52
N TYR A 128 4.65 -12.64 2.63
CA TYR A 128 5.02 -12.23 3.97
C TYR A 128 6.53 -12.33 4.25
N GLN A 129 7.09 -11.28 4.86
CA GLN A 129 8.51 -11.14 5.20
C GLN A 129 8.65 -10.98 6.72
N PRO A 130 8.79 -12.09 7.47
CA PRO A 130 8.76 -12.09 8.94
C PRO A 130 9.87 -11.25 9.59
N GLU A 131 10.99 -11.06 8.93
CA GLU A 131 12.11 -10.25 9.41
C GLU A 131 11.78 -8.78 9.65
N TYR A 132 10.69 -8.28 9.05
CA TYR A 132 10.22 -6.90 9.25
C TYR A 132 9.02 -6.81 10.21
N ASP A 133 8.42 -7.94 10.58
CA ASP A 133 7.31 -8.01 11.57
C ASP A 133 7.87 -8.13 12.99
N VAL A 134 8.69 -7.16 13.38
CA VAL A 134 9.42 -7.17 14.66
C VAL A 134 9.13 -5.92 15.48
N GLU A 135 9.23 -6.01 16.82
CA GLU A 135 8.97 -4.89 17.73
C GLU A 135 9.92 -3.70 17.53
N ALA A 136 11.14 -3.95 17.04
CA ALA A 136 12.11 -2.88 16.77
C ALA A 136 11.57 -1.86 15.74
N ILE A 137 10.74 -2.29 14.81
CA ILE A 137 9.98 -1.40 13.91
C ILE A 137 8.68 -1.03 14.62
N ARG A 138 8.62 0.15 15.24
CA ARG A 138 7.47 0.59 16.04
C ARG A 138 6.30 1.13 15.24
N LEU A 139 6.48 1.35 13.95
CA LEU A 139 5.41 1.78 13.05
C LEU A 139 4.43 0.64 12.76
N PRO A 140 3.17 0.94 12.45
CA PRO A 140 2.23 -0.04 11.92
C PRO A 140 2.84 -0.82 10.75
N LYS A 141 2.59 -2.14 10.70
CA LYS A 141 3.02 -3.01 9.60
C LYS A 141 1.82 -3.29 8.72
N VAL A 142 1.93 -3.01 7.44
CA VAL A 142 0.87 -3.28 6.46
C VAL A 142 1.25 -4.46 5.57
N ALA A 143 0.24 -5.20 5.16
CA ALA A 143 0.36 -6.26 4.15
C ALA A 143 -0.38 -5.79 2.91
N THR A 144 0.28 -5.85 1.76
CA THR A 144 -0.25 -5.43 0.47
C THR A 144 0.17 -6.41 -0.63
N ASP A 145 -0.47 -6.31 -1.78
CA ASP A 145 -0.20 -7.18 -2.91
C ASP A 145 1.03 -6.74 -3.72
N ASP A 146 1.30 -5.42 -3.79
CA ASP A 146 2.22 -4.87 -4.78
C ASP A 146 1.91 -5.46 -6.17
N GLY A 147 0.61 -5.38 -6.51
CA GLY A 147 0.01 -6.17 -7.59
C GLY A 147 0.30 -5.57 -8.96
N HIS A 148 0.99 -6.34 -9.81
CA HIS A 148 1.30 -6.00 -11.20
C HIS A 148 0.57 -6.90 -12.21
N ARG A 149 0.12 -8.09 -11.78
CA ARG A 149 -0.45 -9.17 -12.60
C ARG A 149 -1.63 -9.83 -11.90
N ASP A 150 -2.44 -10.55 -12.67
CA ASP A 150 -3.61 -11.26 -12.14
C ASP A 150 -3.27 -12.21 -10.97
N GLU A 151 -2.14 -12.89 -11.05
CA GLU A 151 -1.67 -13.79 -10.02
C GLU A 151 -1.20 -13.11 -8.75
N ASP A 152 -0.95 -11.80 -8.76
CA ASP A 152 -0.52 -11.04 -7.59
C ASP A 152 -1.72 -10.57 -6.76
N PHE A 153 -2.86 -10.32 -7.40
CA PHE A 153 -4.04 -9.72 -6.76
C PHE A 153 -4.67 -10.65 -5.71
N GLY A 154 -4.89 -10.12 -4.52
CA GLY A 154 -5.56 -10.83 -3.43
C GLY A 154 -4.64 -11.73 -2.59
N ARG A 155 -3.33 -11.57 -2.66
CA ARG A 155 -2.37 -12.36 -1.87
C ARG A 155 -2.28 -11.89 -0.42
N ALA A 156 -2.30 -10.57 -0.21
CA ALA A 156 -2.18 -9.95 1.10
C ALA A 156 -3.02 -8.67 1.17
N TRP A 157 -3.63 -8.39 2.34
CA TRP A 157 -4.49 -7.22 2.50
C TRP A 157 -4.58 -6.80 3.96
N VAL A 158 -5.19 -5.64 4.18
CA VAL A 158 -5.59 -5.18 5.50
C VAL A 158 -7.12 -5.22 5.65
N GLU A 159 -7.60 -5.47 6.86
CA GLU A 159 -9.01 -5.35 7.25
C GLU A 159 -9.13 -4.26 8.30
N VAL A 160 -9.93 -3.24 8.02
CA VAL A 160 -10.09 -2.03 8.81
C VAL A 160 -11.54 -1.84 9.21
N GLU A 161 -11.81 -1.61 10.50
CA GLU A 161 -13.11 -1.14 10.97
C GLU A 161 -13.15 0.39 10.92
N ALA A 162 -13.72 0.97 9.88
CA ALA A 162 -13.77 2.42 9.67
C ALA A 162 -15.06 2.84 8.97
N GLU A 163 -15.36 4.13 9.06
CA GLU A 163 -16.34 4.75 8.15
C GLU A 163 -15.83 4.60 6.71
N ARG A 164 -16.77 4.45 5.77
CA ARG A 164 -16.45 4.30 4.35
C ARG A 164 -16.08 5.65 3.72
N ASN A 165 -14.95 6.19 4.11
CA ASN A 165 -14.31 7.34 3.48
C ASN A 165 -12.78 7.21 3.60
N ALA A 166 -12.05 7.83 2.67
CA ALA A 166 -10.60 7.73 2.57
C ALA A 166 -9.90 8.17 3.87
N ASP A 167 -10.28 9.31 4.43
CA ASP A 167 -9.63 9.87 5.63
C ASP A 167 -9.78 8.97 6.85
N ALA A 168 -10.96 8.36 7.06
CA ALA A 168 -11.19 7.44 8.18
C ALA A 168 -10.33 6.18 8.05
N ILE A 169 -10.23 5.62 6.84
CA ILE A 169 -9.38 4.46 6.54
C ILE A 169 -7.91 4.81 6.80
N LEU A 170 -7.43 5.93 6.25
CA LEU A 170 -6.01 6.33 6.39
C LEU A 170 -5.64 6.63 7.85
N ARG A 171 -6.55 7.24 8.64
CA ARG A 171 -6.34 7.43 10.09
C ARG A 171 -6.23 6.11 10.83
N ALA A 172 -7.11 5.15 10.55
CA ALA A 172 -7.06 3.83 11.17
C ALA A 172 -5.75 3.10 10.85
N ILE A 173 -5.28 3.15 9.59
CA ILE A 173 -3.97 2.59 9.21
C ILE A 173 -2.83 3.27 9.97
N LYS A 174 -2.81 4.60 10.09
CA LYS A 174 -1.79 5.33 10.84
C LYS A 174 -1.79 4.99 12.33
N ALA A 175 -2.98 4.72 12.89
CA ALA A 175 -3.13 4.33 14.29
C ALA A 175 -2.74 2.87 14.56
N GLY A 176 -2.66 2.03 13.51
CA GLY A 176 -2.47 0.58 13.65
C GLY A 176 -3.77 -0.17 13.95
N ASP A 177 -4.93 0.46 13.77
CA ASP A 177 -6.25 -0.10 14.05
C ASP A 177 -6.76 -0.91 12.87
N PHE A 178 -6.08 -2.00 12.58
CA PHE A 178 -6.41 -2.92 11.48
C PHE A 178 -5.80 -4.31 11.71
N VAL A 179 -6.21 -5.26 10.90
CA VAL A 179 -5.67 -6.62 10.89
C VAL A 179 -5.10 -6.94 9.51
N MET A 180 -3.90 -7.49 9.46
CA MET A 180 -3.31 -8.02 8.23
C MET A 180 -3.85 -9.42 7.94
N ARG A 181 -4.08 -9.71 6.66
CA ARG A 181 -4.50 -11.00 6.15
C ARG A 181 -3.67 -11.45 4.96
N PHE A 182 -3.60 -12.75 4.78
CA PHE A 182 -2.83 -13.41 3.73
C PHE A 182 -3.66 -14.55 3.14
N ALA A 183 -3.67 -14.68 1.81
CA ALA A 183 -4.35 -15.78 1.12
C ALA A 183 -3.70 -17.13 1.42
N ARG A 184 -2.39 -17.15 1.67
CA ARG A 184 -1.66 -18.34 2.13
C ARG A 184 -1.26 -18.16 3.60
N PRO A 185 -1.24 -19.24 4.41
CA PRO A 185 -0.78 -19.17 5.79
C PRO A 185 0.61 -18.54 5.87
N ARG A 186 0.85 -17.73 6.92
CA ARG A 186 2.19 -17.28 7.25
C ARG A 186 3.03 -18.54 7.52
N VAL A 187 3.95 -18.88 6.63
CA VAL A 187 4.92 -19.93 6.88
C VAL A 187 6.08 -19.26 7.61
N GLY A 188 6.12 -19.42 8.94
CA GLY A 188 7.33 -19.11 9.69
C GLY A 188 8.39 -20.18 9.38
N TYR A 189 9.58 -19.77 9.05
CA TYR A 189 10.77 -20.63 9.02
C TYR A 189 11.32 -20.80 10.43
#